data_4cd0725628726704eca94eca14644ac2
#
_entry.id   4cd0725628726704eca94eca14644ac2
#
_cell.length_a   1.000
_cell.length_b   1.000
_cell.length_c   1.000
_cell.angle_alpha   90.00
_cell.angle_beta   90.00
_cell.angle_gamma   90.00
#
_symmetry.space_group_name_H-M   'P 1'
#
loop_
_entity.id
_entity.type
_entity.pdbx_description
1 polymer ?
#
loop_
_entity_poly.entity_id
_entity_poly.type
_entity_poly.pdbx_seq_one_letter_code
_entity_poly.pdbx_strand_id
1 'polypeptide(L)'
;MPQFDLRGIQIAKYVNTNGVITYTDRQTAGDAMTANMELRYAEGRLYAESTLAEYMRKATGGSISLGVKYIPNAAQKIMFGSREKQRTVGQKQITGLVLGGKTTSAYVGVGMYAPDMIDGVEKFTAVKIAKALFGPPSMTLQTAGENIVFNTPTTTGEFLADDSTDQDMIEVAICDTEEDAIAWVTAALT
;
A
#
# COMPACT_ATOMS: atom_id res chain seq x y z
N MET A 1 -17.68 -9.67 -5.76
CA MET A 1 -17.60 -10.65 -4.67
C MET A 1 -17.37 -9.88 -3.38
N PRO A 2 -18.07 -10.20 -2.30
CA PRO A 2 -17.93 -9.45 -1.05
C PRO A 2 -16.67 -9.90 -0.33
N GLN A 3 -15.58 -9.15 -0.48
CA GLN A 3 -14.42 -9.27 0.36
C GLN A 3 -14.73 -8.64 1.73
N PHE A 4 -14.32 -9.28 2.78
CA PHE A 4 -14.50 -8.82 4.17
C PHE A 4 -13.22 -9.05 4.96
N ASP A 5 -13.02 -8.29 6.04
CA ASP A 5 -11.94 -8.49 7.01
C ASP A 5 -10.53 -8.43 6.41
N LEU A 6 -10.17 -7.27 5.85
CA LEU A 6 -8.82 -7.00 5.33
C LEU A 6 -7.75 -7.31 6.38
N ARG A 7 -6.70 -8.05 5.99
CA ARG A 7 -5.63 -8.51 6.89
C ARG A 7 -4.25 -8.30 6.29
N GLY A 8 -3.25 -8.30 7.15
CA GLY A 8 -1.85 -8.53 6.83
C GLY A 8 -1.25 -7.52 5.86
N ILE A 9 -1.51 -6.20 6.01
CA ILE A 9 -0.86 -5.21 5.16
C ILE A 9 0.65 -5.23 5.43
N GLN A 10 1.40 -5.62 4.41
CA GLN A 10 2.85 -5.63 4.40
C GLN A 10 3.38 -4.64 3.37
N ILE A 11 4.51 -4.06 3.67
CA ILE A 11 5.25 -3.19 2.77
C ILE A 11 6.70 -3.66 2.69
N ALA A 12 7.31 -3.47 1.53
CA ALA A 12 8.74 -3.70 1.35
C ALA A 12 9.31 -2.62 0.43
N LYS A 13 10.54 -2.22 0.68
CA LYS A 13 11.22 -1.22 -0.13
C LYS A 13 11.45 -1.76 -1.55
N TYR A 14 10.97 -1.04 -2.54
CA TYR A 14 11.19 -1.35 -3.95
C TYR A 14 12.62 -1.01 -4.36
N VAL A 15 13.30 -1.95 -4.98
CA VAL A 15 14.66 -1.78 -5.51
C VAL A 15 14.70 -2.29 -6.94
N ASN A 16 15.14 -1.43 -7.85
CA ASN A 16 15.41 -1.82 -9.23
C ASN A 16 16.93 -1.84 -9.46
N THR A 17 17.45 -2.98 -9.84
CA THR A 17 18.85 -3.14 -10.21
C THR A 17 18.93 -3.65 -11.65
N ASN A 18 19.20 -2.76 -12.60
CA ASN A 18 19.31 -3.08 -14.03
C ASN A 18 18.09 -3.83 -14.61
N GLY A 19 16.87 -3.43 -14.23
CA GLY A 19 15.63 -4.06 -14.69
C GLY A 19 15.18 -5.28 -13.88
N VAL A 20 15.98 -5.70 -12.89
CA VAL A 20 15.58 -6.74 -11.94
C VAL A 20 14.95 -6.07 -10.72
N ILE A 21 13.69 -6.39 -10.49
CA ILE A 21 12.92 -5.87 -9.37
C ILE A 21 13.09 -6.79 -8.17
N THR A 22 13.44 -6.21 -7.04
CA THR A 22 13.54 -6.90 -5.75
C THR A 22 12.92 -6.04 -4.66
N TYR A 23 12.50 -6.67 -3.58
CA TYR A 23 11.94 -5.98 -2.44
C TYR A 23 12.79 -6.28 -1.20
N THR A 24 13.12 -5.23 -0.43
CA THR A 24 13.95 -5.35 0.77
C THR A 24 13.25 -4.73 1.98
N ASP A 25 13.76 -5.03 3.17
CA ASP A 25 13.28 -4.42 4.42
C ASP A 25 11.76 -4.59 4.64
N ARG A 26 11.21 -5.76 4.34
CA ARG A 26 9.79 -6.04 4.51
C ARG A 26 9.34 -5.82 5.95
N GLN A 27 8.24 -5.07 6.12
CA GLN A 27 7.65 -4.71 7.41
C GLN A 27 6.12 -4.75 7.33
N THR A 28 5.46 -4.92 8.47
CA THR A 28 4.02 -4.67 8.55
C THR A 28 3.74 -3.16 8.49
N ALA A 29 2.74 -2.75 7.73
CA ALA A 29 2.29 -1.35 7.70
C ALA A 29 1.49 -0.96 8.95
N GLY A 30 1.06 -1.94 9.75
CA GLY A 30 0.22 -1.82 10.93
C GLY A 30 -0.99 -2.74 10.87
N ASP A 31 -1.80 -2.73 11.94
CA ASP A 31 -3.06 -3.48 11.95
C ASP A 31 -4.02 -2.89 10.92
N ALA A 32 -4.44 -3.70 9.95
CA ALA A 32 -5.26 -3.30 8.82
C ALA A 32 -6.66 -2.85 9.27
N MET A 33 -7.14 -1.76 8.70
CA MET A 33 -8.51 -1.29 8.88
C MET A 33 -9.21 -1.10 7.53
N THR A 34 -8.57 -0.39 6.61
CA THR A 34 -9.10 -0.14 5.27
C THR A 34 -7.98 -0.11 4.23
N ALA A 35 -8.28 -0.58 3.02
CA ALA A 35 -7.45 -0.37 1.85
C ALA A 35 -8.36 -0.08 0.65
N ASN A 36 -8.17 1.07 0.03
CA ASN A 36 -8.89 1.45 -1.17
C ASN A 36 -7.90 1.64 -2.30
N MET A 37 -8.20 1.04 -3.45
CA MET A 37 -7.39 1.13 -4.66
C MET A 37 -8.25 1.58 -5.82
N GLU A 38 -7.74 2.50 -6.62
CA GLU A 38 -8.41 3.00 -7.80
C GLU A 38 -7.43 3.11 -8.96
N LEU A 39 -7.74 2.43 -10.06
CA LEU A 39 -6.94 2.48 -11.28
C LEU A 39 -7.31 3.71 -12.12
N ARG A 40 -6.30 4.37 -12.65
CA ARG A 40 -6.44 5.46 -13.61
C ARG A 40 -6.14 4.96 -15.02
N TYR A 41 -6.87 5.51 -15.97
CA TYR A 41 -6.76 5.12 -17.38
C TYR A 41 -6.56 6.34 -18.26
N ALA A 42 -5.73 6.19 -19.28
CA ALA A 42 -5.74 7.05 -20.45
C ALA A 42 -6.71 6.46 -21.47
N GLU A 43 -7.57 7.31 -22.04
CA GLU A 43 -8.56 6.90 -23.01
C GLU A 43 -8.36 7.67 -24.32
N GLY A 44 -8.44 6.96 -25.44
CA GLY A 44 -8.43 7.52 -26.78
C GLY A 44 -9.71 7.14 -27.52
N ARG A 45 -10.35 8.10 -28.17
CA ARG A 45 -11.55 7.89 -28.98
C ARG A 45 -11.34 8.48 -30.37
N LEU A 46 -11.50 7.65 -31.38
CA LEU A 46 -11.45 8.08 -32.77
C LEU A 46 -12.87 8.05 -33.36
N TYR A 47 -13.26 9.18 -33.92
CA TYR A 47 -14.55 9.30 -34.62
C TYR A 47 -14.31 9.37 -36.13
N ALA A 48 -15.09 8.62 -36.89
CA ALA A 48 -15.16 8.68 -38.34
C ALA A 48 -16.62 8.82 -38.75
N GLU A 49 -16.91 9.75 -39.65
CA GLU A 49 -18.27 10.04 -40.16
C GLU A 49 -19.30 10.24 -39.03
N SER A 50 -18.90 11.00 -37.98
CA SER A 50 -19.70 11.29 -36.79
C SER A 50 -20.05 10.06 -35.93
N THR A 51 -19.43 8.91 -36.19
CA THR A 51 -19.59 7.67 -35.41
C THR A 51 -18.29 7.31 -34.70
N LEU A 52 -18.39 6.77 -33.48
CA LEU A 52 -17.20 6.26 -32.75
C LEU A 52 -16.64 5.05 -33.53
N ALA A 53 -15.47 5.24 -34.14
CA ALA A 53 -14.83 4.22 -34.95
C ALA A 53 -13.90 3.33 -34.15
N GLU A 54 -13.12 3.94 -33.21
CA GLU A 54 -12.19 3.21 -32.35
C GLU A 54 -12.20 3.78 -30.95
N TYR A 55 -12.03 2.90 -29.96
CA TYR A 55 -11.84 3.23 -28.56
C TYR A 55 -10.67 2.45 -27.99
N MET A 56 -9.73 3.16 -27.37
CA MET A 56 -8.58 2.57 -26.71
C MET A 56 -8.53 3.03 -25.25
N ARG A 57 -8.23 2.11 -24.34
CA ARG A 57 -8.07 2.38 -22.92
C ARG A 57 -6.80 1.69 -22.40
N LYS A 58 -5.92 2.45 -21.76
CA LYS A 58 -4.69 1.94 -21.17
C LYS A 58 -4.58 2.38 -19.71
N ALA A 59 -4.28 1.44 -18.81
CA ALA A 59 -3.99 1.79 -17.42
C ALA A 59 -2.68 2.59 -17.33
N THR A 60 -2.67 3.65 -16.52
CA THR A 60 -1.52 4.56 -16.37
C THR A 60 -0.97 4.59 -14.95
N GLY A 61 -1.58 3.88 -14.03
CA GLY A 61 -1.29 3.87 -12.61
C GLY A 61 -2.56 3.93 -11.80
N GLY A 62 -2.47 4.37 -10.57
CA GLY A 62 -3.64 4.52 -9.72
C GLY A 62 -3.33 5.18 -8.39
N SER A 63 -4.34 5.26 -7.55
CA SER A 63 -4.22 5.73 -6.17
C SER A 63 -4.51 4.60 -5.19
N ILE A 64 -3.84 4.66 -4.06
CA ILE A 64 -4.04 3.75 -2.94
C ILE A 64 -4.20 4.55 -1.65
N SER A 65 -5.17 4.17 -0.83
CA SER A 65 -5.37 4.71 0.52
C SER A 65 -5.38 3.56 1.52
N LEU A 66 -4.52 3.66 2.52
CA LEU A 66 -4.39 2.68 3.60
C LEU A 66 -4.78 3.33 4.93
N GLY A 67 -5.79 2.78 5.58
CA GLY A 67 -6.13 3.08 6.97
C GLY A 67 -5.66 1.95 7.89
N VAL A 68 -4.89 2.29 8.91
CA VAL A 68 -4.35 1.34 9.87
C VAL A 68 -4.53 1.85 11.30
N LYS A 69 -4.53 0.96 12.28
CA LYS A 69 -4.66 1.35 13.69
C LYS A 69 -3.50 2.25 14.14
N TYR A 70 -2.30 1.93 13.72
CA TYR A 70 -1.09 2.74 13.90
C TYR A 70 -0.06 2.33 12.85
N ILE A 71 0.90 3.21 12.54
CA ILE A 71 1.98 2.91 11.61
C ILE A 71 3.27 2.71 12.43
N PRO A 72 3.86 1.50 12.44
CA PRO A 72 5.12 1.23 13.14
C PRO A 72 6.26 2.14 12.66
N ASN A 73 7.19 2.48 13.55
CA ASN A 73 8.33 3.33 13.22
C ASN A 73 9.17 2.79 12.05
N ALA A 74 9.33 1.46 11.96
CA ALA A 74 10.03 0.82 10.86
C ALA A 74 9.35 1.06 9.52
N ALA A 75 8.01 0.91 9.48
CA ALA A 75 7.21 1.20 8.30
C ALA A 75 7.28 2.68 7.90
N GLN A 76 7.22 3.60 8.87
CA GLN A 76 7.33 5.04 8.61
C GLN A 76 8.69 5.44 7.99
N LYS A 77 9.77 4.76 8.37
CA LYS A 77 11.09 4.99 7.78
C LYS A 77 11.11 4.60 6.31
N ILE A 78 10.52 3.45 5.98
CA ILE A 78 10.50 2.93 4.60
C ILE A 78 9.54 3.75 3.74
N MET A 79 8.29 3.94 4.18
CA MET A 79 7.26 4.62 3.40
C MET A 79 7.53 6.12 3.20
N PHE A 80 7.96 6.80 4.28
CA PHE A 80 8.04 8.26 4.30
C PHE A 80 9.47 8.78 4.38
N GLY A 81 10.46 7.89 4.49
CA GLY A 81 11.87 8.28 4.67
C GLY A 81 12.13 8.99 6.01
N SER A 82 11.30 8.76 7.02
CA SER A 82 11.43 9.39 8.34
C SER A 82 12.79 9.07 8.98
N ARG A 83 13.39 10.06 9.61
CA ARG A 83 14.67 9.90 10.31
C ARG A 83 14.44 9.75 11.80
N GLU A 84 15.21 8.88 12.45
CA GLU A 84 15.24 8.81 13.91
C GLU A 84 16.00 9.98 14.50
N LYS A 85 15.44 10.56 15.55
CA LYS A 85 16.10 11.55 16.40
C LYS A 85 15.91 11.17 17.85
N GLN A 86 17.02 10.95 18.54
CA GLN A 86 17.02 10.70 19.97
C GLN A 86 17.04 12.01 20.76
N ARG A 87 16.25 12.07 21.81
CA ARG A 87 16.24 13.17 22.78
C ARG A 87 16.36 12.61 24.18
N THR A 88 17.22 13.20 24.99
CA THR A 88 17.33 12.89 26.41
C THR A 88 16.28 13.69 27.17
N VAL A 89 15.37 12.99 27.87
CA VAL A 89 14.36 13.60 28.74
C VAL A 89 14.55 13.04 30.14
N GLY A 90 15.12 13.85 31.01
CA GLY A 90 15.60 13.40 32.32
C GLY A 90 16.73 12.39 32.16
N GLN A 91 16.55 11.17 32.67
CA GLN A 91 17.53 10.07 32.58
C GLN A 91 17.19 9.07 31.43
N LYS A 92 16.15 9.33 30.65
CA LYS A 92 15.70 8.42 29.59
C LYS A 92 16.01 8.99 28.21
N GLN A 93 16.45 8.14 27.29
CA GLN A 93 16.53 8.45 25.89
C GLN A 93 15.22 8.05 25.20
N ILE A 94 14.59 9.01 24.53
CA ILE A 94 13.36 8.82 23.78
C ILE A 94 13.69 8.99 22.29
N THR A 95 13.39 7.97 21.51
CA THR A 95 13.55 8.00 20.04
C THR A 95 12.26 8.50 19.41
N GLY A 96 12.33 9.62 18.72
CA GLY A 96 11.25 10.16 17.90
C GLY A 96 11.56 10.03 16.42
N LEU A 97 10.53 10.09 15.57
CA LEU A 97 10.67 10.19 14.13
C LEU A 97 10.53 11.64 13.68
N VAL A 98 11.34 12.03 12.71
CA VAL A 98 11.34 13.38 12.14
C VAL A 98 11.10 13.29 10.64
N LEU A 99 10.06 13.96 10.20
CA LEU A 99 9.81 14.30 8.80
C LEU A 99 10.30 15.73 8.56
N GLY A 100 11.13 15.93 7.59
CA GLY A 100 11.70 17.25 7.27
C GLY A 100 11.62 17.55 5.80
N GLY A 101 11.83 18.81 5.42
CA GLY A 101 11.77 19.25 4.02
C GLY A 101 12.76 18.59 3.05
N LYS A 102 13.74 17.84 3.58
CA LYS A 102 14.68 17.03 2.78
C LYS A 102 14.38 15.53 2.85
N THR A 103 13.26 15.16 3.45
CA THR A 103 12.83 13.77 3.57
C THR A 103 12.21 13.34 2.24
N THR A 104 12.68 12.25 1.67
CA THR A 104 12.17 11.69 0.43
C THR A 104 11.59 10.32 0.71
N SER A 105 10.32 10.13 0.36
CA SER A 105 9.66 8.82 0.38
C SER A 105 10.31 7.88 -0.63
N ALA A 106 10.43 6.63 -0.28
CA ALA A 106 10.89 5.59 -1.22
C ALA A 106 9.68 4.91 -1.87
N TYR A 107 9.90 4.38 -3.06
CA TYR A 107 8.93 3.45 -3.64
C TYR A 107 8.89 2.16 -2.81
N VAL A 108 7.70 1.63 -2.63
CA VAL A 108 7.44 0.39 -1.89
C VAL A 108 6.50 -0.53 -2.66
N GLY A 109 6.71 -1.83 -2.53
CA GLY A 109 5.70 -2.83 -2.82
C GLY A 109 4.74 -2.93 -1.64
N VAL A 110 3.47 -3.17 -1.92
CA VAL A 110 2.43 -3.36 -0.89
C VAL A 110 1.77 -4.70 -1.13
N GLY A 111 1.66 -5.51 -0.09
CA GLY A 111 0.94 -6.78 -0.12
C GLY A 111 -0.12 -6.81 0.97
N MET A 112 -1.25 -7.41 0.68
CA MET A 112 -2.36 -7.57 1.62
C MET A 112 -3.23 -8.75 1.19
N TYR A 113 -4.07 -9.23 2.09
CA TYR A 113 -5.04 -10.28 1.76
C TYR A 113 -6.34 -10.07 2.51
N ALA A 114 -7.40 -10.65 2.00
CA ALA A 114 -8.72 -10.64 2.63
C ALA A 114 -9.43 -11.98 2.38
N PRO A 115 -10.20 -12.49 3.35
CA PRO A 115 -11.14 -13.58 3.10
C PRO A 115 -12.18 -13.18 2.05
N ASP A 116 -12.55 -14.13 1.22
CA ASP A 116 -13.56 -13.99 0.18
C ASP A 116 -14.44 -15.24 0.14
N MET A 117 -15.70 -15.08 -0.16
CA MET A 117 -16.62 -16.21 -0.31
C MET A 117 -16.85 -16.48 -1.80
N ILE A 118 -16.21 -17.53 -2.31
CA ILE A 118 -16.29 -17.94 -3.71
C ILE A 118 -17.08 -19.25 -3.81
N ASP A 119 -18.23 -19.21 -4.49
CA ASP A 119 -19.11 -20.38 -4.68
C ASP A 119 -19.49 -21.10 -3.37
N GLY A 120 -19.64 -20.32 -2.29
CA GLY A 120 -19.99 -20.87 -0.97
C GLY A 120 -18.81 -21.49 -0.20
N VAL A 121 -17.58 -21.35 -0.73
CA VAL A 121 -16.34 -21.79 -0.08
C VAL A 121 -15.53 -20.57 0.31
N GLU A 122 -15.04 -20.54 1.54
CA GLU A 122 -14.11 -19.51 2.00
C GLU A 122 -12.76 -19.67 1.29
N LYS A 123 -12.31 -18.63 0.64
CA LYS A 123 -11.01 -18.49 -0.04
C LYS A 123 -10.36 -17.22 0.45
N PHE A 124 -9.12 -17.00 0.07
CA PHE A 124 -8.35 -15.82 0.44
C PHE A 124 -7.83 -15.12 -0.82
N THR A 125 -8.25 -13.89 -1.03
CA THR A 125 -7.75 -13.07 -2.13
C THR A 125 -6.54 -12.30 -1.63
N ALA A 126 -5.38 -12.61 -2.17
CA ALA A 126 -4.13 -11.90 -1.92
C ALA A 126 -3.87 -10.91 -3.05
N VAL A 127 -3.41 -9.70 -2.69
CA VAL A 127 -3.18 -8.61 -3.63
C VAL A 127 -1.78 -8.04 -3.38
N LYS A 128 -1.02 -7.84 -4.46
CA LYS A 128 0.24 -7.10 -4.46
C LYS A 128 0.13 -5.88 -5.35
N ILE A 129 0.62 -4.76 -4.88
CA ILE A 129 0.89 -3.56 -5.69
C ILE A 129 2.39 -3.46 -5.86
N ALA A 130 2.84 -3.45 -7.11
CA ALA A 130 4.26 -3.58 -7.42
C ALA A 130 5.09 -2.35 -6.99
N LYS A 131 4.61 -1.14 -7.28
CA LYS A 131 5.38 0.09 -7.07
C LYS A 131 4.48 1.24 -6.63
N ALA A 132 4.47 1.54 -5.34
CA ALA A 132 3.68 2.61 -4.76
C ALA A 132 4.56 3.65 -4.05
N LEU A 133 4.14 4.90 -4.04
CA LEU A 133 4.78 6.01 -3.32
C LEU A 133 3.75 6.66 -2.41
N PHE A 134 4.03 6.66 -1.11
CA PHE A 134 3.12 7.21 -0.10
C PHE A 134 3.54 8.58 0.39
N GLY A 135 2.53 9.42 0.66
CA GLY A 135 2.69 10.65 1.43
C GLY A 135 2.64 10.41 2.94
N PRO A 136 3.11 11.36 3.76
CA PRO A 136 2.96 11.28 5.21
C PRO A 136 1.49 11.09 5.60
N PRO A 137 1.20 10.34 6.70
CA PRO A 137 -0.16 10.09 7.12
C PRO A 137 -0.85 11.37 7.60
N SER A 138 -2.13 11.48 7.35
CA SER A 138 -2.96 12.49 8.00
C SER A 138 -3.17 12.09 9.46
N MET A 139 -2.96 13.03 10.36
CA MET A 139 -3.18 12.85 11.80
C MET A 139 -4.21 13.85 12.29
N THR A 140 -5.26 13.35 12.90
CA THR A 140 -6.24 14.18 13.62
C THR A 140 -6.12 13.89 15.10
N LEU A 141 -5.89 14.93 15.91
CA LEU A 141 -5.82 14.82 17.36
C LEU A 141 -7.04 15.55 17.96
N GLN A 142 -7.82 14.86 18.76
CA GLN A 142 -8.99 15.41 19.43
C GLN A 142 -8.92 15.16 20.92
N THR A 143 -9.42 16.12 21.71
CA THR A 143 -9.59 15.96 23.15
C THR A 143 -10.71 14.97 23.43
N ALA A 144 -10.55 14.13 24.44
CA ALA A 144 -11.61 13.26 24.92
C ALA A 144 -12.78 14.12 25.45
N GLY A 145 -13.99 13.85 24.94
CA GLY A 145 -15.24 14.40 25.45
C GLY A 145 -16.01 13.33 26.24
N GLU A 146 -17.33 13.42 26.25
CA GLU A 146 -18.19 12.40 26.86
C GLU A 146 -18.08 11.02 26.20
N ASN A 147 -17.68 10.99 24.89
CA ASN A 147 -17.45 9.78 24.13
C ASN A 147 -15.98 9.63 23.79
N ILE A 148 -15.50 8.38 23.83
CA ILE A 148 -14.14 8.04 23.36
C ILE A 148 -14.16 7.95 21.84
N VAL A 149 -13.39 8.83 21.17
CA VAL A 149 -13.22 8.82 19.73
C VAL A 149 -11.81 8.34 19.40
N PHE A 150 -11.70 7.27 18.63
CA PHE A 150 -10.41 6.76 18.14
C PHE A 150 -10.05 7.45 16.83
N ASN A 151 -8.90 8.09 16.80
CA ASN A 151 -8.34 8.67 15.59
C ASN A 151 -7.26 7.73 15.06
N THR A 152 -7.46 7.21 13.85
CA THR A 152 -6.57 6.27 13.20
C THR A 152 -5.87 6.93 12.02
N PRO A 153 -4.56 6.70 11.82
CA PRO A 153 -3.83 7.29 10.71
C PRO A 153 -4.27 6.68 9.37
N THR A 154 -4.44 7.57 8.39
CA THR A 154 -4.66 7.18 6.99
C THR A 154 -3.54 7.76 6.15
N THR A 155 -2.93 6.95 5.30
CA THR A 155 -1.93 7.37 4.33
C THR A 155 -2.43 7.14 2.93
N THR A 156 -2.18 8.09 2.05
CA THR A 156 -2.51 8.00 0.64
C THR A 156 -1.24 7.98 -0.20
N GLY A 157 -1.30 7.25 -1.27
CA GLY A 157 -0.19 7.15 -2.21
C GLY A 157 -0.68 6.96 -3.64
N GLU A 158 0.25 7.03 -4.54
CA GLU A 158 0.04 6.70 -5.94
C GLU A 158 0.87 5.47 -6.29
N PHE A 159 0.32 4.61 -7.13
CA PHE A 159 1.06 3.48 -7.66
C PHE A 159 1.17 3.58 -9.18
N LEU A 160 2.26 3.06 -9.68
CA LEU A 160 2.66 3.06 -11.08
C LEU A 160 2.99 1.63 -11.51
N ALA A 161 3.13 1.44 -12.80
CA ALA A 161 3.76 0.25 -13.34
C ALA A 161 5.18 0.13 -12.77
N ASP A 162 5.61 -1.08 -12.50
CA ASP A 162 6.98 -1.35 -12.15
C ASP A 162 7.91 -1.16 -13.37
N ASP A 163 9.22 -1.28 -13.14
CA ASP A 163 10.21 -1.07 -14.18
C ASP A 163 10.59 -2.41 -14.88
N SER A 164 9.77 -3.46 -14.72
CA SER A 164 9.93 -4.74 -15.43
C SER A 164 9.51 -4.63 -16.90
N THR A 165 9.83 -5.66 -17.67
CA THR A 165 9.41 -5.75 -19.08
C THR A 165 7.88 -5.78 -19.21
N ASP A 166 7.19 -6.40 -18.25
CA ASP A 166 5.73 -6.60 -18.27
C ASP A 166 4.98 -5.40 -17.73
N GLN A 167 5.68 -4.47 -17.01
CA GLN A 167 5.13 -3.25 -16.44
C GLN A 167 3.96 -3.54 -15.49
N ASP A 168 4.18 -4.48 -14.57
CA ASP A 168 3.16 -4.91 -13.62
C ASP A 168 2.78 -3.79 -12.64
N MET A 169 1.48 -3.68 -12.36
CA MET A 169 0.94 -2.72 -11.39
C MET A 169 0.34 -3.42 -10.20
N ILE A 170 -0.58 -4.33 -10.46
CA ILE A 170 -1.34 -5.07 -9.45
C ILE A 170 -1.32 -6.55 -9.84
N GLU A 171 -0.98 -7.39 -8.89
CA GLU A 171 -1.05 -8.83 -8.99
C GLU A 171 -2.07 -9.35 -7.97
N VAL A 172 -2.95 -10.25 -8.39
CA VAL A 172 -4.01 -10.81 -7.54
C VAL A 172 -3.94 -12.32 -7.62
N ALA A 173 -3.97 -12.97 -6.47
CA ALA A 173 -4.02 -14.42 -6.37
C ALA A 173 -5.19 -14.85 -5.47
N ILE A 174 -5.82 -15.98 -5.81
CA ILE A 174 -6.82 -16.62 -4.98
C ILE A 174 -6.18 -17.84 -4.36
N CYS A 175 -6.14 -17.87 -3.05
CA CYS A 175 -5.54 -18.94 -2.24
C CYS A 175 -6.62 -19.76 -1.53
N ASP A 176 -6.36 -21.02 -1.33
CA ASP A 176 -7.31 -21.91 -0.66
C ASP A 176 -7.30 -21.77 0.85
N THR A 177 -6.16 -21.33 1.41
CA THR A 177 -5.98 -21.15 2.86
C THR A 177 -5.39 -19.79 3.19
N GLU A 178 -5.57 -19.34 4.43
CA GLU A 178 -4.95 -18.10 4.93
C GLU A 178 -3.42 -18.23 4.93
N GLU A 179 -2.89 -19.40 5.25
CA GLU A 179 -1.45 -19.67 5.26
C GLU A 179 -0.84 -19.50 3.86
N ASP A 180 -1.53 -19.98 2.83
CA ASP A 180 -1.11 -19.81 1.43
C ASP A 180 -1.12 -18.33 1.03
N ALA A 181 -2.12 -17.57 1.45
CA ALA A 181 -2.21 -16.14 1.17
C ALA A 181 -1.06 -15.36 1.83
N ILE A 182 -0.75 -15.68 3.09
CA ILE A 182 0.39 -15.10 3.81
C ILE A 182 1.72 -15.47 3.13
N ALA A 183 1.88 -16.72 2.75
CA ALA A 183 3.08 -17.21 2.06
C ALA A 183 3.24 -16.52 0.70
N TRP A 184 2.14 -16.38 -0.05
CA TRP A 184 2.14 -15.69 -1.33
C TRP A 184 2.51 -14.22 -1.20
N VAL A 185 1.88 -13.46 -0.30
CA VAL A 185 2.23 -12.06 -0.04
C VAL A 185 3.70 -11.92 0.37
N THR A 186 4.18 -12.86 1.17
CA THR A 186 5.58 -12.91 1.61
C THR A 186 6.53 -13.12 0.44
N ALA A 187 6.25 -14.08 -0.42
CA ALA A 187 7.06 -14.38 -1.60
C ALA A 187 6.99 -13.25 -2.64
N ALA A 188 5.82 -12.66 -2.82
CA ALA A 188 5.61 -11.56 -3.77
C ALA A 188 6.34 -10.26 -3.38
N LEU A 189 6.75 -10.11 -2.12
CA LEU A 189 7.53 -8.99 -1.59
C LEU A 189 8.96 -9.39 -1.19
N THR A 190 9.57 -10.25 -1.96
CA THR A 190 10.99 -10.68 -1.84
C THR A 190 11.80 -10.42 -3.12
#